data_bacc2d710ded25c5d2c74e6d751a97f5
#
_entry.id   bacc2d710ded25c5d2c74e6d751a97f5
#
_cell.length_a   1.000
_cell.length_b   1.000
_cell.length_c   1.000
_cell.angle_alpha   90.00
_cell.angle_beta   90.00
_cell.angle_gamma   90.00
#
_symmetry.space_group_name_H-M   'P 1'
#
loop_
_entity.id
_entity.type
_entity.pdbx_description
1 polymer ?
#
loop_
_entity_poly.entity_id
_entity_poly.type
_entity_poly.pdbx_seq_one_letter_code
_entity_poly.pdbx_strand_id
1 'polypeptide(L)'
;IRETQERLAVRRQAEMAVAHEPAITLDGHRMEVVGNIGGLAEAEQVPGLGGEGVGLLRSEFLFMERSTAPNEDEQFEAYKAIAEALGPDRPLIVRTLDVGGDKPLIYLPIPREENPFLGERGLRIGLDRPEILRTQLRAILRAAAFGKIRVMFPMVGLLSELRDAKAMLEEERQRLGVGPIETGIMVEIPAAAIMAAQFAREADFFSIGTNDLTQYTLAMDRGHPKLAPKVDGLNPSILRLIAWTVKAAHDQGKWVGVCGGIASDPQAVPLLIGLGVDELSVSLPTIPS
;
A
#
# COMPACT_ATOMS: atom_id res chain seq x y z
N ILE A 1 33.31 5.84 14.63
CA ILE A 1 32.79 5.25 13.36
C ILE A 1 32.88 3.74 13.42
N ARG A 2 34.05 3.10 13.67
CA ARG A 2 34.19 1.61 13.75
C ARG A 2 33.32 1.00 14.85
N GLU A 3 33.37 1.52 16.06
CA GLU A 3 32.55 1.08 17.19
C GLU A 3 31.05 1.19 16.95
N THR A 4 30.62 2.24 16.26
CA THR A 4 29.22 2.42 15.87
C THR A 4 28.80 1.38 14.83
N GLN A 5 29.68 1.07 13.87
CA GLN A 5 29.43 0.03 12.86
C GLN A 5 29.35 -1.38 13.48
N GLU A 6 30.24 -1.68 14.41
CA GLU A 6 30.23 -2.96 15.15
C GLU A 6 28.94 -3.13 15.98
N ARG A 7 28.51 -2.09 16.70
CA ARG A 7 27.25 -2.10 17.45
C ARG A 7 26.03 -2.29 16.53
N LEU A 8 26.00 -1.63 15.37
CA LEU A 8 24.93 -1.80 14.40
C LEU A 8 24.92 -3.22 13.80
N ALA A 9 26.08 -3.79 13.52
CA ALA A 9 26.19 -5.16 13.02
C ALA A 9 25.70 -6.20 14.03
N VAL A 10 26.10 -6.06 15.29
CA VAL A 10 25.65 -6.94 16.40
C VAL A 10 24.13 -6.83 16.60
N ARG A 11 23.61 -5.61 16.60
CA ARG A 11 22.15 -5.38 16.70
C ARG A 11 21.41 -6.05 15.55
N ARG A 12 21.84 -5.82 14.31
CA ARG A 12 21.20 -6.43 13.12
C ARG A 12 21.25 -7.96 13.16
N GLN A 13 22.36 -8.54 13.64
CA GLN A 13 22.46 -9.98 13.80
C GLN A 13 21.46 -10.52 14.84
N ALA A 14 21.29 -9.81 15.95
CA ALA A 14 20.29 -10.16 16.97
C ALA A 14 18.86 -10.04 16.44
N GLU A 15 18.53 -8.97 15.71
CA GLU A 15 17.23 -8.76 15.07
C GLU A 15 16.94 -9.89 14.05
N MET A 16 17.90 -10.23 13.20
CA MET A 16 17.75 -11.32 12.23
C MET A 16 17.56 -12.69 12.88
N ALA A 17 18.11 -12.92 14.07
CA ALA A 17 17.96 -14.20 14.77
C ALA A 17 16.51 -14.49 15.20
N VAL A 18 15.70 -13.46 15.41
CA VAL A 18 14.29 -13.54 15.83
C VAL A 18 13.30 -13.08 14.75
N ALA A 19 13.80 -12.69 13.58
CA ALA A 19 12.98 -12.10 12.51
C ALA A 19 11.85 -13.01 12.01
N HIS A 20 11.95 -14.32 12.21
CA HIS A 20 10.92 -15.29 11.82
C HIS A 20 9.92 -15.59 12.94
N GLU A 21 10.09 -15.01 14.11
CA GLU A 21 9.13 -15.17 15.20
C GLU A 21 7.96 -14.19 15.02
N PRO A 22 6.73 -14.58 15.37
CA PRO A 22 5.59 -13.65 15.30
C PRO A 22 5.80 -12.42 16.19
N ALA A 23 5.55 -11.22 15.66
CA ALA A 23 5.60 -10.01 16.44
C ALA A 23 4.37 -9.93 17.35
N ILE A 24 4.56 -10.11 18.67
CA ILE A 24 3.49 -10.13 19.68
C ILE A 24 3.87 -9.16 20.79
N THR A 25 2.97 -8.26 21.14
CA THR A 25 3.14 -7.35 22.28
C THR A 25 3.03 -8.08 23.62
N LEU A 26 3.49 -7.46 24.70
CA LEU A 26 3.44 -8.06 26.04
C LEU A 26 2.01 -8.37 26.52
N ASP A 27 1.02 -7.67 26.02
CA ASP A 27 -0.41 -7.88 26.29
C ASP A 27 -1.09 -8.84 25.28
N GLY A 28 -0.31 -9.44 24.37
CA GLY A 28 -0.77 -10.50 23.47
C GLY A 28 -1.35 -10.02 22.15
N HIS A 29 -1.25 -8.73 21.81
CA HIS A 29 -1.65 -8.25 20.48
C HIS A 29 -0.63 -8.69 19.43
N ARG A 30 -1.09 -9.40 18.37
CA ARG A 30 -0.24 -9.81 17.26
C ARG A 30 -0.20 -8.71 16.20
N MET A 31 1.00 -8.33 15.81
CA MET A 31 1.25 -7.41 14.70
C MET A 31 1.74 -8.20 13.47
N GLU A 32 1.14 -7.99 12.33
CA GLU A 32 1.62 -8.54 11.07
C GLU A 32 2.69 -7.60 10.48
N VAL A 33 3.85 -8.15 10.11
CA VAL A 33 4.97 -7.38 9.55
C VAL A 33 5.22 -7.81 8.12
N VAL A 34 5.00 -6.91 7.19
CA VAL A 34 5.07 -7.15 5.75
C VAL A 34 5.94 -6.11 5.05
N GLY A 35 6.34 -6.40 3.81
CA GLY A 35 7.22 -5.52 3.05
C GLY A 35 6.49 -4.55 2.12
N ASN A 36 7.07 -3.36 1.95
CA ASN A 36 6.81 -2.48 0.81
C ASN A 36 7.81 -2.79 -0.29
N ILE A 37 7.34 -3.12 -1.48
CA ILE A 37 8.20 -3.51 -2.60
C ILE A 37 7.85 -2.78 -3.89
N GLY A 38 8.83 -2.69 -4.78
CA GLY A 38 8.71 -2.14 -6.13
C GLY A 38 9.00 -3.17 -7.23
N GLY A 39 9.14 -4.48 -6.93
CA GLY A 39 9.38 -5.48 -7.96
C GLY A 39 9.82 -6.84 -7.44
N LEU A 40 10.13 -7.76 -8.38
CA LEU A 40 10.45 -9.16 -8.09
C LEU A 40 11.69 -9.32 -7.20
N ALA A 41 12.78 -8.61 -7.49
CA ALA A 41 14.03 -8.72 -6.74
C ALA A 41 13.88 -8.38 -5.24
N GLU A 42 12.93 -7.53 -4.90
CA GLU A 42 12.56 -7.20 -3.52
C GLU A 42 11.66 -8.27 -2.92
N ALA A 43 10.70 -8.79 -3.70
CA ALA A 43 9.80 -9.86 -3.25
C ALA A 43 10.57 -11.13 -2.82
N GLU A 44 11.60 -11.51 -3.57
CA GLU A 44 12.47 -12.65 -3.26
C GLU A 44 13.18 -12.53 -1.90
N GLN A 45 13.39 -11.31 -1.42
CA GLN A 45 14.05 -11.05 -0.13
C GLN A 45 13.10 -11.12 1.07
N VAL A 46 11.80 -10.86 0.86
CA VAL A 46 10.82 -10.77 1.95
C VAL A 46 10.81 -11.99 2.86
N PRO A 47 10.75 -13.24 2.35
CA PRO A 47 10.76 -14.43 3.21
C PRO A 47 12.04 -14.56 4.04
N GLY A 48 13.19 -14.29 3.43
CA GLY A 48 14.50 -14.38 4.10
C GLY A 48 14.71 -13.35 5.21
N LEU A 49 13.99 -12.23 5.14
CA LEU A 49 14.00 -11.17 6.16
C LEU A 49 12.99 -11.40 7.30
N GLY A 50 12.18 -12.47 7.21
CA GLY A 50 11.11 -12.74 8.17
C GLY A 50 9.79 -12.05 7.86
N GLY A 51 9.65 -11.43 6.67
CA GLY A 51 8.41 -10.79 6.24
C GLY A 51 7.28 -11.79 6.03
N GLU A 52 6.11 -11.47 6.56
CA GLU A 52 4.92 -12.32 6.50
C GLU A 52 4.13 -12.17 5.20
N GLY A 53 4.52 -11.22 4.34
CA GLY A 53 3.93 -10.94 3.03
C GLY A 53 4.37 -9.60 2.47
N VAL A 54 3.61 -9.12 1.51
CA VAL A 54 3.77 -7.80 0.88
C VAL A 54 2.50 -6.99 1.10
N GLY A 55 2.58 -5.98 1.93
CA GLY A 55 1.48 -5.07 2.23
C GLY A 55 1.32 -3.94 1.21
N LEU A 56 2.35 -3.70 0.41
CA LEU A 56 2.31 -2.76 -0.71
C LEU A 56 3.27 -3.18 -1.82
N LEU A 57 2.71 -3.65 -2.92
CA LEU A 57 3.41 -3.66 -4.21
C LEU A 57 3.05 -2.37 -4.96
N ARG A 58 4.05 -1.53 -5.18
CA ARG A 58 3.92 -0.35 -6.05
C ARG A 58 4.01 -0.79 -7.50
N SER A 59 2.87 -0.84 -8.19
CA SER A 59 2.81 -1.33 -9.58
C SER A 59 3.43 -0.38 -10.62
N GLU A 60 3.81 0.83 -10.22
CA GLU A 60 4.40 1.85 -11.10
C GLU A 60 5.65 1.35 -11.83
N PHE A 61 6.41 0.44 -11.24
CA PHE A 61 7.61 -0.14 -11.88
C PHE A 61 7.35 -0.77 -13.24
N LEU A 62 6.12 -1.26 -13.47
CA LEU A 62 5.72 -1.84 -14.75
C LEU A 62 5.41 -0.78 -15.81
N PHE A 63 5.08 0.44 -15.39
CA PHE A 63 4.57 1.50 -16.26
C PHE A 63 5.60 2.57 -16.55
N MET A 64 6.58 2.76 -15.65
CA MET A 64 7.61 3.78 -15.80
C MET A 64 8.71 3.36 -16.77
N GLU A 65 9.47 4.34 -17.28
CA GLU A 65 10.62 4.14 -18.18
C GLU A 65 10.30 3.35 -19.46
N ARG A 66 9.07 3.49 -19.95
CA ARG A 66 8.57 2.83 -21.16
C ARG A 66 7.98 3.83 -22.14
N SER A 67 7.99 3.48 -23.44
CA SER A 67 7.36 4.26 -24.50
C SER A 67 5.88 3.89 -24.71
N THR A 68 5.44 2.72 -24.21
CA THR A 68 4.08 2.19 -24.35
C THR A 68 3.63 1.58 -23.02
N ALA A 69 2.33 1.57 -22.79
CA ALA A 69 1.76 0.90 -21.63
C ALA A 69 2.06 -0.61 -21.64
N PRO A 70 2.34 -1.24 -20.49
CA PRO A 70 2.49 -2.69 -20.42
C PRO A 70 1.16 -3.35 -20.79
N ASN A 71 1.21 -4.38 -21.62
CA ASN A 71 0.03 -5.15 -21.96
C ASN A 71 -0.39 -6.07 -20.80
N GLU A 72 -1.53 -6.73 -20.93
CA GLU A 72 -2.09 -7.59 -19.88
C GLU A 72 -1.16 -8.75 -19.52
N ASP A 73 -0.53 -9.39 -20.52
CA ASP A 73 0.34 -10.53 -20.30
C ASP A 73 1.65 -10.14 -19.61
N GLU A 74 2.24 -9.00 -19.97
CA GLU A 74 3.41 -8.46 -19.28
C GLU A 74 3.13 -8.18 -17.79
N GLN A 75 1.97 -7.60 -17.49
CA GLN A 75 1.55 -7.34 -16.12
C GLN A 75 1.26 -8.65 -15.38
N PHE A 76 0.55 -9.58 -16.02
CA PHE A 76 0.23 -10.89 -15.43
C PHE A 76 1.50 -11.67 -15.07
N GLU A 77 2.47 -11.79 -15.97
CA GLU A 77 3.71 -12.52 -15.69
C GLU A 77 4.50 -11.88 -14.54
N ALA A 78 4.51 -10.54 -14.45
CA ALA A 78 5.17 -9.85 -13.35
C ALA A 78 4.48 -10.13 -11.98
N TYR A 79 3.15 -10.02 -11.89
CA TYR A 79 2.43 -10.29 -10.65
C TYR A 79 2.51 -11.76 -10.24
N LYS A 80 2.43 -12.67 -11.21
CA LYS A 80 2.60 -14.10 -11.01
C LYS A 80 3.98 -14.43 -10.44
N ALA A 81 5.05 -13.93 -11.05
CA ALA A 81 6.41 -14.16 -10.58
C ALA A 81 6.62 -13.68 -9.14
N ILE A 82 6.07 -12.51 -8.80
CA ILE A 82 6.11 -11.97 -7.42
C ILE A 82 5.33 -12.87 -6.45
N ALA A 83 4.13 -13.31 -6.83
CA ALA A 83 3.32 -14.19 -6.00
C ALA A 83 4.00 -15.55 -5.76
N GLU A 84 4.60 -16.13 -6.80
CA GLU A 84 5.37 -17.38 -6.71
C GLU A 84 6.62 -17.23 -5.82
N ALA A 85 7.32 -16.11 -5.89
CA ALA A 85 8.48 -15.81 -5.05
C ALA A 85 8.12 -15.70 -3.56
N LEU A 86 6.93 -15.19 -3.24
CA LEU A 86 6.40 -15.12 -1.87
C LEU A 86 5.93 -16.48 -1.34
N GLY A 87 5.55 -17.38 -2.24
CA GLY A 87 4.94 -18.66 -1.90
C GLY A 87 3.43 -18.58 -1.59
N PRO A 88 2.76 -19.73 -1.41
CA PRO A 88 1.29 -19.82 -1.38
C PRO A 88 0.64 -19.17 -0.15
N ASP A 89 1.37 -19.02 0.93
CA ASP A 89 0.81 -18.61 2.23
C ASP A 89 0.91 -17.10 2.49
N ARG A 90 1.87 -16.41 1.85
CA ARG A 90 2.12 -14.98 2.07
C ARG A 90 1.25 -14.11 1.18
N PRO A 91 0.51 -13.14 1.76
CA PRO A 91 -0.31 -12.22 0.98
C PRO A 91 0.56 -11.28 0.12
N LEU A 92 0.04 -10.97 -1.05
CA LEU A 92 0.54 -9.93 -1.94
C LEU A 92 -0.56 -8.90 -2.17
N ILE A 93 -0.41 -7.70 -1.63
CA ILE A 93 -1.31 -6.58 -1.90
C ILE A 93 -0.78 -5.78 -3.08
N VAL A 94 -1.48 -5.85 -4.20
CA VAL A 94 -1.17 -5.08 -5.40
C VAL A 94 -1.94 -3.78 -5.38
N ARG A 95 -1.23 -2.66 -5.28
CA ARG A 95 -1.82 -1.34 -5.46
C ARG A 95 -1.96 -1.08 -6.96
N THR A 96 -3.17 -0.73 -7.42
CA THR A 96 -3.36 -0.29 -8.80
C THR A 96 -2.56 0.99 -9.08
N LEU A 97 -2.32 1.26 -10.34
CA LEU A 97 -1.45 2.34 -10.81
C LEU A 97 -1.72 3.68 -10.11
N ASP A 98 -0.71 4.23 -9.47
CA ASP A 98 -0.73 5.56 -8.85
C ASP A 98 0.23 6.50 -9.58
N VAL A 99 -0.22 7.02 -10.70
CA VAL A 99 0.49 8.04 -11.51
C VAL A 99 -0.32 9.33 -11.53
N GLY A 100 0.31 10.40 -11.98
CA GLY A 100 -0.21 11.77 -11.90
C GLY A 100 0.56 12.58 -10.86
N GLY A 101 0.25 13.86 -10.74
CA GLY A 101 1.03 14.75 -9.91
C GLY A 101 2.44 14.95 -10.47
N ASP A 102 3.43 14.30 -9.85
CA ASP A 102 4.85 14.39 -10.21
C ASP A 102 5.38 13.21 -11.04
N LYS A 103 4.53 12.23 -11.39
CA LYS A 103 4.91 11.00 -12.10
C LYS A 103 4.27 10.92 -13.49
N PRO A 104 4.72 11.71 -14.46
CA PRO A 104 4.19 11.65 -15.82
C PRO A 104 4.60 10.35 -16.54
N LEU A 105 3.67 9.81 -17.33
CA LEU A 105 3.95 8.74 -18.28
C LEU A 105 3.86 9.29 -19.71
N ILE A 106 4.88 9.03 -20.52
CA ILE A 106 5.00 9.58 -21.88
C ILE A 106 3.79 9.19 -22.76
N TYR A 107 3.31 7.96 -22.61
CA TYR A 107 2.18 7.41 -23.37
C TYR A 107 0.80 7.68 -22.71
N LEU A 108 0.79 8.32 -21.56
CA LEU A 108 -0.42 8.69 -20.83
C LEU A 108 -0.36 10.20 -20.49
N PRO A 109 -0.49 11.07 -21.49
CA PRO A 109 -0.38 12.50 -21.26
C PRO A 109 -1.56 12.97 -20.39
N ILE A 110 -1.21 13.61 -19.28
CA ILE A 110 -2.16 14.30 -18.39
C ILE A 110 -2.01 15.80 -18.69
N PRO A 111 -3.11 16.53 -18.91
CA PRO A 111 -3.05 17.98 -19.08
C PRO A 111 -2.34 18.67 -17.91
N ARG A 112 -1.67 19.78 -18.19
CA ARG A 112 -1.03 20.55 -17.12
C ARG A 112 -2.09 21.10 -16.16
N GLU A 113 -1.92 20.84 -14.88
CA GLU A 113 -2.81 21.26 -13.81
C GLU A 113 -2.12 22.31 -12.92
N GLU A 114 -2.90 23.21 -12.33
CA GLU A 114 -2.39 24.20 -11.38
C GLU A 114 -1.94 23.55 -10.05
N ASN A 115 -2.63 22.50 -9.64
CA ASN A 115 -2.37 21.73 -8.42
C ASN A 115 -2.35 20.22 -8.71
N PRO A 116 -1.29 19.67 -9.33
CA PRO A 116 -1.27 18.29 -9.83
C PRO A 116 -1.56 17.22 -8.77
N PHE A 117 -1.15 17.46 -7.50
CA PHE A 117 -1.44 16.54 -6.41
C PHE A 117 -2.91 16.52 -5.97
N LEU A 118 -3.70 17.53 -6.36
CA LEU A 118 -5.15 17.62 -6.11
C LEU A 118 -6.00 17.25 -7.33
N GLY A 119 -5.36 16.93 -8.45
CA GLY A 119 -6.00 16.72 -9.75
C GLY A 119 -6.14 15.24 -10.15
N GLU A 120 -5.90 14.99 -11.43
CA GLU A 120 -5.93 13.64 -12.01
C GLU A 120 -4.76 12.80 -11.51
N ARG A 121 -5.06 11.89 -10.57
CA ARG A 121 -4.06 11.02 -9.98
C ARG A 121 -4.67 9.69 -9.52
N GLY A 122 -3.88 8.62 -9.60
CA GLY A 122 -4.22 7.32 -9.06
C GLY A 122 -5.50 6.75 -9.64
N LEU A 123 -6.43 6.35 -8.79
CA LEU A 123 -7.70 5.75 -9.22
C LEU A 123 -8.52 6.65 -10.15
N ARG A 124 -8.45 7.98 -9.99
CA ARG A 124 -9.18 8.92 -10.85
C ARG A 124 -8.79 8.77 -12.32
N ILE A 125 -7.50 8.59 -12.61
CA ILE A 125 -7.01 8.29 -13.97
C ILE A 125 -7.57 6.97 -14.46
N GLY A 126 -7.59 5.93 -13.62
CA GLY A 126 -8.12 4.62 -13.98
C GLY A 126 -9.62 4.63 -14.26
N LEU A 127 -10.38 5.47 -13.57
CA LEU A 127 -11.83 5.64 -13.81
C LEU A 127 -12.11 6.48 -15.07
N ASP A 128 -11.31 7.51 -15.32
CA ASP A 128 -11.42 8.34 -16.54
C ASP A 128 -10.95 7.57 -17.78
N ARG A 129 -9.96 6.70 -17.63
CA ARG A 129 -9.38 5.89 -18.71
C ARG A 129 -9.51 4.39 -18.38
N PRO A 130 -10.72 3.85 -18.45
CA PRO A 130 -11.07 2.53 -17.92
C PRO A 130 -10.25 1.38 -18.51
N GLU A 131 -9.79 1.48 -19.75
CA GLU A 131 -8.98 0.42 -20.37
C GLU A 131 -7.66 0.16 -19.63
N ILE A 132 -7.06 1.20 -19.05
CA ILE A 132 -5.82 1.05 -18.27
C ILE A 132 -6.10 0.26 -16.99
N LEU A 133 -7.14 0.65 -16.26
CA LEU A 133 -7.53 -0.02 -15.01
C LEU A 133 -8.02 -1.45 -15.29
N ARG A 134 -8.88 -1.64 -16.28
CA ARG A 134 -9.40 -2.98 -16.66
C ARG A 134 -8.28 -3.94 -17.04
N THR A 135 -7.31 -3.50 -17.84
CA THR A 135 -6.15 -4.32 -18.21
C THR A 135 -5.35 -4.73 -16.98
N GLN A 136 -5.10 -3.81 -16.05
CA GLN A 136 -4.40 -4.11 -14.81
C GLN A 136 -5.22 -5.07 -13.92
N LEU A 137 -6.52 -4.85 -13.77
CA LEU A 137 -7.38 -5.72 -12.97
C LEU A 137 -7.45 -7.14 -13.53
N ARG A 138 -7.52 -7.33 -14.87
CA ARG A 138 -7.45 -8.66 -15.48
C ARG A 138 -6.14 -9.36 -15.18
N ALA A 139 -5.03 -8.65 -15.29
CA ALA A 139 -3.70 -9.22 -14.96
C ALA A 139 -3.60 -9.66 -13.50
N ILE A 140 -4.09 -8.84 -12.56
CA ILE A 140 -4.14 -9.14 -11.12
C ILE A 140 -5.03 -10.36 -10.87
N LEU A 141 -6.24 -10.40 -11.44
CA LEU A 141 -7.18 -11.51 -11.29
C LEU A 141 -6.62 -12.84 -11.81
N ARG A 142 -5.94 -12.81 -12.96
CA ARG A 142 -5.26 -13.99 -13.52
C ARG A 142 -4.12 -14.46 -12.60
N ALA A 143 -3.35 -13.55 -12.07
CA ALA A 143 -2.24 -13.86 -11.18
C ALA A 143 -2.69 -14.41 -9.81
N ALA A 144 -3.92 -14.14 -9.39
CA ALA A 144 -4.48 -14.63 -8.12
C ALA A 144 -4.60 -16.18 -8.04
N ALA A 145 -4.50 -16.88 -9.17
CA ALA A 145 -4.40 -18.34 -9.19
C ALA A 145 -3.05 -18.87 -8.67
N PHE A 146 -2.03 -18.01 -8.52
CA PHE A 146 -0.66 -18.40 -8.17
C PHE A 146 -0.24 -17.98 -6.76
N GLY A 147 -1.11 -17.31 -5.99
CA GLY A 147 -0.83 -16.91 -4.61
C GLY A 147 -1.99 -16.13 -3.99
N LYS A 148 -1.80 -15.69 -2.75
CA LYS A 148 -2.79 -14.88 -2.01
C LYS A 148 -2.74 -13.42 -2.46
N ILE A 149 -3.32 -13.10 -3.60
CA ILE A 149 -3.32 -11.74 -4.13
C ILE A 149 -4.57 -10.99 -3.65
N ARG A 150 -4.35 -9.74 -3.23
CA ARG A 150 -5.36 -8.74 -2.89
C ARG A 150 -5.15 -7.51 -3.77
N VAL A 151 -6.21 -6.79 -4.06
CA VAL A 151 -6.13 -5.52 -4.79
C VAL A 151 -6.40 -4.35 -3.86
N MET A 152 -5.65 -3.27 -4.02
CA MET A 152 -5.80 -2.04 -3.26
C MET A 152 -5.87 -0.83 -4.20
N PHE A 153 -6.90 0.00 -4.03
CA PHE A 153 -7.08 1.22 -4.82
C PHE A 153 -6.46 2.43 -4.11
N PRO A 154 -5.57 3.18 -4.81
CA PRO A 154 -4.98 4.42 -4.28
C PRO A 154 -5.91 5.61 -4.49
N MET A 155 -5.69 6.70 -3.76
CA MET A 155 -6.32 8.00 -3.98
C MET A 155 -7.86 8.00 -3.95
N VAL A 156 -8.43 7.13 -3.13
CA VAL A 156 -9.89 7.04 -2.95
C VAL A 156 -10.36 8.14 -2.01
N GLY A 157 -11.16 9.07 -2.51
CA GLY A 157 -11.74 10.16 -1.73
C GLY A 157 -13.27 10.08 -1.60
N LEU A 158 -13.92 9.43 -2.57
CA LEU A 158 -15.37 9.31 -2.65
C LEU A 158 -15.79 7.83 -2.64
N LEU A 159 -16.91 7.54 -1.99
CA LEU A 159 -17.46 6.18 -1.98
C LEU A 159 -17.88 5.70 -3.39
N SER A 160 -18.30 6.62 -4.24
CA SER A 160 -18.60 6.34 -5.66
C SER A 160 -17.35 5.84 -6.41
N GLU A 161 -16.17 6.41 -6.17
CA GLU A 161 -14.92 5.96 -6.79
C GLU A 161 -14.61 4.50 -6.44
N LEU A 162 -14.79 4.11 -5.18
CA LEU A 162 -14.62 2.71 -4.76
C LEU A 162 -15.67 1.80 -5.44
N ARG A 163 -16.93 2.22 -5.50
CA ARG A 163 -17.99 1.43 -6.12
C ARG A 163 -17.76 1.23 -7.61
N ASP A 164 -17.36 2.25 -8.33
CA ASP A 164 -17.06 2.19 -9.75
C ASP A 164 -15.86 1.26 -10.01
N ALA A 165 -14.79 1.36 -9.21
CA ALA A 165 -13.65 0.48 -9.33
C ALA A 165 -13.99 -0.99 -9.01
N LYS A 166 -14.80 -1.23 -7.98
CA LYS A 166 -15.29 -2.58 -7.63
C LYS A 166 -16.22 -3.15 -8.71
N ALA A 167 -17.05 -2.33 -9.33
CA ALA A 167 -17.88 -2.75 -10.45
C ALA A 167 -17.03 -3.20 -11.63
N MET A 168 -15.98 -2.45 -11.98
CA MET A 168 -15.02 -2.85 -13.03
C MET A 168 -14.32 -4.17 -12.68
N LEU A 169 -13.86 -4.31 -11.43
CA LEU A 169 -13.22 -5.55 -10.96
C LEU A 169 -14.16 -6.75 -11.10
N GLU A 170 -15.41 -6.60 -10.68
CA GLU A 170 -16.41 -7.67 -10.74
C GLU A 170 -16.77 -8.05 -12.18
N GLU A 171 -16.93 -7.07 -13.08
CA GLU A 171 -17.14 -7.32 -14.51
C GLU A 171 -15.98 -8.13 -15.13
N GLU A 172 -14.73 -7.74 -14.86
CA GLU A 172 -13.57 -8.46 -15.39
C GLU A 172 -13.40 -9.84 -14.73
N ARG A 173 -13.73 -9.98 -13.45
CA ARG A 173 -13.75 -11.26 -12.75
C ARG A 173 -14.73 -12.24 -13.38
N GLN A 174 -15.95 -11.78 -13.66
CA GLN A 174 -16.99 -12.59 -14.32
C GLN A 174 -16.56 -12.97 -15.74
N ARG A 175 -16.00 -12.02 -16.47
CA ARG A 175 -15.49 -12.24 -17.84
C ARG A 175 -14.40 -13.31 -17.90
N LEU A 176 -13.51 -13.35 -16.89
CA LEU A 176 -12.44 -14.33 -16.79
C LEU A 176 -12.91 -15.65 -16.16
N GLY A 177 -14.07 -15.70 -15.53
CA GLY A 177 -14.58 -16.89 -14.84
C GLY A 177 -13.75 -17.30 -13.60
N VAL A 178 -13.11 -16.33 -12.92
CA VAL A 178 -12.26 -16.58 -11.76
C VAL A 178 -12.95 -16.24 -10.43
N GLY A 179 -12.40 -16.75 -9.32
CA GLY A 179 -12.89 -16.46 -7.98
C GLY A 179 -12.72 -14.99 -7.54
N PRO A 180 -13.43 -14.56 -6.49
CA PRO A 180 -13.27 -13.22 -5.94
C PRO A 180 -11.91 -13.08 -5.23
N ILE A 181 -11.40 -11.84 -5.21
CA ILE A 181 -10.23 -11.45 -4.41
C ILE A 181 -10.61 -10.34 -3.45
N GLU A 182 -9.92 -10.26 -2.32
CA GLU A 182 -10.13 -9.19 -1.34
C GLU A 182 -9.75 -7.83 -1.94
N THR A 183 -10.58 -6.83 -1.67
CA THR A 183 -10.47 -5.47 -2.21
C THR A 183 -10.36 -4.45 -1.09
N GLY A 184 -9.26 -3.74 -1.04
CA GLY A 184 -9.01 -2.68 -0.07
C GLY A 184 -8.84 -1.31 -0.69
N ILE A 185 -8.75 -0.31 0.16
CA ILE A 185 -8.39 1.05 -0.23
C ILE A 185 -7.15 1.52 0.52
N MET A 186 -6.35 2.35 -0.15
CA MET A 186 -5.34 3.14 0.53
C MET A 186 -6.01 4.38 1.13
N VAL A 187 -5.98 4.49 2.45
CA VAL A 187 -6.49 5.67 3.16
C VAL A 187 -5.40 6.72 3.20
N GLU A 188 -5.44 7.62 2.25
CA GLU A 188 -4.43 8.66 2.07
C GLU A 188 -5.03 10.05 1.78
N ILE A 189 -6.35 10.11 1.58
CA ILE A 189 -7.13 11.34 1.50
C ILE A 189 -7.89 11.50 2.82
N PRO A 190 -7.83 12.67 3.48
CA PRO A 190 -8.51 12.88 4.77
C PRO A 190 -10.00 12.54 4.75
N ALA A 191 -10.69 12.78 3.63
CA ALA A 191 -12.09 12.43 3.46
C ALA A 191 -12.33 10.92 3.64
N ALA A 192 -11.42 10.06 3.15
CA ALA A 192 -11.55 8.61 3.32
C ALA A 192 -11.43 8.19 4.79
N ALA A 193 -10.51 8.81 5.54
CA ALA A 193 -10.37 8.54 6.97
C ALA A 193 -11.60 9.00 7.77
N ILE A 194 -12.15 10.15 7.44
CA ILE A 194 -13.37 10.70 8.09
C ILE A 194 -14.59 9.82 7.78
N MET A 195 -14.67 9.30 6.56
CA MET A 195 -15.77 8.45 6.08
C MET A 195 -15.47 6.95 6.19
N ALA A 196 -14.48 6.56 7.00
CA ALA A 196 -14.01 5.17 7.10
C ALA A 196 -15.12 4.18 7.46
N ALA A 197 -16.10 4.57 8.28
CA ALA A 197 -17.24 3.73 8.62
C ALA A 197 -18.12 3.35 7.43
N GLN A 198 -18.26 4.25 6.45
CA GLN A 198 -18.99 3.99 5.22
C GLN A 198 -18.17 3.09 4.28
N PHE A 199 -16.88 3.38 4.14
CA PHE A 199 -15.97 2.56 3.36
C PHE A 199 -15.84 1.13 3.92
N ALA A 200 -15.83 0.96 5.24
CA ALA A 200 -15.70 -0.35 5.89
C ALA A 200 -16.86 -1.32 5.62
N ARG A 201 -17.99 -0.81 5.17
CA ARG A 201 -19.12 -1.65 4.73
C ARG A 201 -18.89 -2.27 3.36
N GLU A 202 -17.96 -1.72 2.57
CA GLU A 202 -17.78 -2.08 1.18
C GLU A 202 -16.34 -2.53 0.86
N ALA A 203 -15.34 -2.12 1.63
CA ALA A 203 -13.96 -2.58 1.51
C ALA A 203 -13.70 -3.77 2.44
N ASP A 204 -12.78 -4.64 2.07
CA ASP A 204 -12.38 -5.81 2.87
C ASP A 204 -11.26 -5.46 3.85
N PHE A 205 -10.43 -4.48 3.52
CA PHE A 205 -9.34 -3.99 4.36
C PHE A 205 -8.97 -2.54 4.04
N PHE A 206 -8.16 -1.96 4.92
CA PHE A 206 -7.60 -0.62 4.76
C PHE A 206 -6.08 -0.65 4.92
N SER A 207 -5.37 0.12 4.11
CA SER A 207 -3.95 0.40 4.30
C SER A 207 -3.74 1.91 4.32
N ILE A 208 -3.21 2.44 5.41
CA ILE A 208 -3.08 3.89 5.59
C ILE A 208 -1.79 4.36 4.94
N GLY A 209 -1.91 5.16 3.89
CA GLY A 209 -0.81 5.82 3.19
C GLY A 209 -0.44 7.13 3.86
N THR A 210 0.32 7.08 4.94
CA THR A 210 0.58 8.23 5.82
C THR A 210 1.33 9.37 5.15
N ASN A 211 2.10 9.11 4.09
CA ASN A 211 2.84 10.16 3.38
C ASN A 211 1.86 11.16 2.72
N ASP A 212 0.94 10.66 1.90
CA ASP A 212 -0.07 11.48 1.24
C ASP A 212 -1.13 11.97 2.23
N LEU A 213 -1.54 11.13 3.19
CA LEU A 213 -2.46 11.56 4.24
C LEU A 213 -1.94 12.76 5.02
N THR A 214 -0.65 12.78 5.35
CA THR A 214 0.00 13.91 6.05
C THR A 214 0.05 15.13 5.16
N GLN A 215 0.47 14.98 3.90
CA GLN A 215 0.54 16.06 2.92
C GLN A 215 -0.82 16.75 2.76
N TYR A 216 -1.89 15.98 2.56
CA TYR A 216 -3.23 16.54 2.36
C TYR A 216 -3.84 17.11 3.64
N THR A 217 -3.63 16.47 4.78
CA THR A 217 -4.17 16.94 6.07
C THR A 217 -3.53 18.25 6.50
N LEU A 218 -2.21 18.38 6.36
CA LEU A 218 -1.48 19.58 6.75
C LEU A 218 -1.43 20.64 5.63
N ALA A 219 -1.91 20.33 4.42
CA ALA A 219 -1.82 21.16 3.23
C ALA A 219 -0.36 21.62 2.95
N MET A 220 0.58 20.70 3.12
CA MET A 220 2.01 20.93 2.93
C MET A 220 2.54 19.96 1.88
N ASP A 221 3.06 20.50 0.77
CA ASP A 221 3.73 19.71 -0.24
C ASP A 221 5.07 19.17 0.29
N ARG A 222 5.18 17.84 0.33
CA ARG A 222 6.40 17.13 0.77
C ARG A 222 7.58 17.31 -0.19
N GLY A 223 7.35 17.79 -1.41
CA GLY A 223 8.38 18.20 -2.36
C GLY A 223 8.86 19.64 -2.18
N HIS A 224 8.16 20.45 -1.39
CA HIS A 224 8.50 21.86 -1.22
C HIS A 224 9.69 22.04 -0.25
N PRO A 225 10.81 22.69 -0.66
CA PRO A 225 12.06 22.72 0.14
C PRO A 225 11.91 23.26 1.56
N LYS A 226 11.01 24.23 1.78
CA LYS A 226 10.78 24.85 3.09
C LYS A 226 9.73 24.15 3.94
N LEU A 227 8.80 23.42 3.30
CA LEU A 227 7.69 22.76 4.00
C LEU A 227 7.98 21.29 4.28
N ALA A 228 8.74 20.60 3.44
CA ALA A 228 9.07 19.19 3.61
C ALA A 228 9.57 18.84 5.02
N PRO A 229 10.46 19.64 5.67
CA PRO A 229 10.89 19.35 7.03
C PRO A 229 9.80 19.49 8.11
N LYS A 230 8.63 20.07 7.76
CA LYS A 230 7.49 20.27 8.67
C LYS A 230 6.39 19.23 8.45
N VAL A 231 6.51 18.42 7.41
CA VAL A 231 5.55 17.33 7.09
C VAL A 231 5.80 16.19 8.06
N ASP A 232 5.12 16.23 9.20
CA ASP A 232 5.30 15.30 10.32
C ASP A 232 4.14 14.30 10.37
N GLY A 233 4.44 13.03 10.09
CA GLY A 233 3.47 11.92 10.16
C GLY A 233 2.99 11.59 11.58
N LEU A 234 3.70 12.05 12.62
CA LEU A 234 3.30 11.92 14.02
C LEU A 234 2.48 13.11 14.52
N ASN A 235 2.12 14.04 13.64
CA ASN A 235 1.25 15.14 14.01
C ASN A 235 -0.07 14.59 14.62
N PRO A 236 -0.57 15.16 15.73
CA PRO A 236 -1.79 14.67 16.39
C PRO A 236 -3.01 14.58 15.48
N SER A 237 -3.12 15.41 14.44
CA SER A 237 -4.21 15.32 13.47
C SER A 237 -4.14 14.03 12.65
N ILE A 238 -2.94 13.60 12.28
CA ILE A 238 -2.72 12.36 11.54
C ILE A 238 -3.03 11.16 12.43
N LEU A 239 -2.52 11.15 13.67
CA LEU A 239 -2.78 10.08 14.63
C LEU A 239 -4.29 9.93 14.92
N ARG A 240 -5.04 11.04 14.97
CA ARG A 240 -6.51 11.00 15.09
C ARG A 240 -7.18 10.38 13.86
N LEU A 241 -6.75 10.71 12.65
CA LEU A 241 -7.30 10.11 11.44
C LEU A 241 -7.01 8.62 11.37
N ILE A 242 -5.81 8.19 11.80
CA ILE A 242 -5.47 6.77 11.95
C ILE A 242 -6.41 6.09 12.94
N ALA A 243 -6.56 6.65 14.15
CA ALA A 243 -7.44 6.11 15.20
C ALA A 243 -8.89 5.98 14.73
N TRP A 244 -9.41 6.98 14.02
CA TRP A 244 -10.78 6.94 13.47
C TRP A 244 -10.94 5.86 12.42
N THR A 245 -9.95 5.71 11.54
CA THR A 245 -9.94 4.66 10.51
C THR A 245 -9.94 3.29 11.16
N VAL A 246 -9.02 3.04 12.10
CA VAL A 246 -8.91 1.77 12.82
C VAL A 246 -10.21 1.43 13.53
N LYS A 247 -10.74 2.36 14.32
CA LYS A 247 -12.01 2.13 15.04
C LYS A 247 -13.15 1.79 14.08
N ALA A 248 -13.32 2.56 13.02
CA ALA A 248 -14.40 2.37 12.06
C ALA A 248 -14.29 1.04 11.30
N ALA A 249 -13.07 0.62 10.98
CA ALA A 249 -12.81 -0.66 10.34
C ALA A 249 -13.08 -1.84 11.29
N HIS A 250 -12.56 -1.78 12.51
CA HIS A 250 -12.75 -2.82 13.52
C HIS A 250 -14.23 -2.98 13.92
N ASP A 251 -15.00 -1.89 13.98
CA ASP A 251 -16.46 -1.93 14.22
C ASP A 251 -17.20 -2.76 13.13
N GLN A 252 -16.59 -2.98 11.97
CA GLN A 252 -17.10 -3.80 10.86
C GLN A 252 -16.30 -5.10 10.65
N GLY A 253 -15.41 -5.45 11.57
CA GLY A 253 -14.57 -6.66 11.49
C GLY A 253 -13.52 -6.60 10.36
N LYS A 254 -13.10 -5.40 9.96
CA LYS A 254 -12.06 -5.18 8.93
C LYS A 254 -10.74 -4.83 9.59
N TRP A 255 -9.64 -5.32 9.03
CA TRP A 255 -8.29 -5.02 9.50
C TRP A 255 -7.71 -3.78 8.83
N VAL A 256 -6.73 -3.16 9.51
CA VAL A 256 -6.08 -1.92 9.06
C VAL A 256 -4.57 -2.07 9.14
N GLY A 257 -3.92 -1.88 7.98
CA GLY A 257 -2.47 -1.74 7.88
C GLY A 257 -2.02 -0.28 7.75
N VAL A 258 -0.73 -0.06 7.94
CA VAL A 258 -0.04 1.21 7.64
C VAL A 258 1.12 0.92 6.71
N CYS A 259 1.18 1.61 5.56
CA CYS A 259 2.22 1.40 4.54
C CYS A 259 3.06 2.66 4.25
N GLY A 260 2.78 3.77 4.90
CA GLY A 260 3.57 5.00 4.78
C GLY A 260 4.88 4.97 5.57
N GLY A 261 5.68 6.02 5.45
CA GLY A 261 7.03 6.10 6.03
C GLY A 261 7.08 5.86 7.54
N ILE A 262 6.05 6.27 8.28
CA ILE A 262 6.00 6.08 9.74
C ILE A 262 5.88 4.61 10.18
N ALA A 263 5.44 3.70 9.32
CA ALA A 263 5.43 2.26 9.62
C ALA A 263 6.84 1.69 9.87
N SER A 264 7.86 2.33 9.30
CA SER A 264 9.29 1.97 9.49
C SER A 264 9.99 2.84 10.54
N ASP A 265 9.28 3.74 11.22
CA ASP A 265 9.86 4.64 12.22
C ASP A 265 9.73 4.02 13.62
N PRO A 266 10.86 3.72 14.32
CA PRO A 266 10.82 3.14 15.66
C PRO A 266 10.09 3.98 16.70
N GLN A 267 9.94 5.29 16.50
CA GLN A 267 9.19 6.17 17.38
C GLN A 267 7.67 6.08 17.11
N ALA A 268 7.30 5.82 15.86
CA ALA A 268 5.91 5.72 15.45
C ALA A 268 5.31 4.34 15.76
N VAL A 269 6.07 3.27 15.62
CA VAL A 269 5.59 1.88 15.76
C VAL A 269 4.83 1.64 17.07
N PRO A 270 5.31 2.03 18.28
CA PRO A 270 4.55 1.85 19.51
C PRO A 270 3.22 2.61 19.52
N LEU A 271 3.17 3.79 18.90
CA LEU A 271 1.95 4.59 18.78
C LEU A 271 0.95 3.92 17.85
N LEU A 272 1.40 3.40 16.70
CA LEU A 272 0.54 2.70 15.74
C LEU A 272 -0.06 1.44 16.36
N ILE A 273 0.73 0.66 17.09
CA ILE A 273 0.27 -0.50 17.85
C ILE A 273 -0.79 -0.08 18.88
N GLY A 274 -0.51 0.97 19.66
CA GLY A 274 -1.43 1.51 20.66
C GLY A 274 -2.73 2.07 20.08
N LEU A 275 -2.73 2.47 18.80
CA LEU A 275 -3.93 2.87 18.07
C LEU A 275 -4.73 1.69 17.51
N GLY A 276 -4.21 0.46 17.63
CA GLY A 276 -4.88 -0.76 17.19
C GLY A 276 -4.64 -1.13 15.72
N VAL A 277 -3.56 -0.64 15.11
CA VAL A 277 -3.16 -1.07 13.76
C VAL A 277 -2.83 -2.55 13.76
N ASP A 278 -3.26 -3.29 12.73
CA ASP A 278 -3.11 -4.75 12.64
C ASP A 278 -1.86 -5.17 11.83
N GLU A 279 -1.44 -4.35 10.87
CA GLU A 279 -0.33 -4.65 9.96
C GLU A 279 0.60 -3.43 9.81
N LEU A 280 1.90 -3.68 9.83
CA LEU A 280 2.93 -2.71 9.46
C LEU A 280 3.61 -3.15 8.16
N SER A 281 3.39 -2.40 7.09
CA SER A 281 4.05 -2.59 5.81
C SER A 281 5.25 -1.66 5.72
N VAL A 282 6.44 -2.24 5.85
CA VAL A 282 7.67 -1.51 6.09
C VAL A 282 8.66 -1.65 4.93
N SER A 283 9.68 -0.80 4.90
CA SER A 283 10.81 -0.99 4.00
C SER A 283 11.56 -2.30 4.33
N LEU A 284 12.05 -3.01 3.32
CA LEU A 284 12.67 -4.33 3.50
C LEU A 284 13.76 -4.38 4.60
N PRO A 285 14.68 -3.39 4.69
CA PRO A 285 15.70 -3.41 5.75
C PRO A 285 15.15 -3.34 7.17
N THR A 286 13.90 -2.90 7.33
CA THR A 286 13.25 -2.69 8.65
C THR A 286 12.44 -3.90 9.09
N ILE A 287 12.16 -4.87 8.20
CA ILE A 287 11.37 -6.07 8.55
C ILE A 287 11.90 -6.79 9.79
N PRO A 288 13.23 -7.01 9.95
CA PRO A 288 13.76 -7.77 11.10
C PRO A 288 13.77 -6.99 12.42
N SER A 289 13.60 -5.65 12.37
CA SER A 289 13.71 -4.76 13.56
C SER A 289 12.33 -4.46 14.17
#